data_ced2cdef0fd45b5ff6a0bb7e66a85e3c
#
_entry.id   ced2cdef0fd45b5ff6a0bb7e66a85e3c
#
_cell.length_a   1.000
_cell.length_b   1.000
_cell.length_c   1.000
_cell.angle_alpha   90.00
_cell.angle_beta   90.00
_cell.angle_gamma   90.00
#
_symmetry.space_group_name_H-M   'P 1'
#
loop_
_entity.id
_entity.type
_entity.pdbx_description
1 polymer ?
#
loop_
_entity_poly.entity_id
_entity_poly.type
_entity_poly.pdbx_seq_one_letter_code
_entity_poly.pdbx_strand_id
1 'polypeptide(L)'
;MQERSSIDLQAFYPESLQIIKIEEDSEQIKIILKSRKHRHSCPKCGQGAETYHATYMRRVQDLPIFRKNVTLHIKAYDYYCENEKCATVSFAEDYGGFVGKSDRMTDRLESFIRTLALETNCEGAAAICAELGIRTSGDTIIRILRKLTETPVPKCGETIGVDDFAYRKGYTYCTVVCDGVTRQPIEVLEGRDGVALKEWLKNNKHIKKVTRDRAGAYAKAISEALPEAMQIADRFHLHQNLLTAVKDALNGAIPNEIMIPNEIPEFENYTPPEKPETKTEEITARDKKNQIC
;
A
#
# COMPACT_ATOMS: atom_id res chain seq x y z
N MET A 1 -50.19 1.18 2.96
CA MET A 1 -49.26 0.52 1.99
C MET A 1 -47.92 1.23 2.15
N GLN A 2 -46.91 0.56 2.74
CA GLN A 2 -45.57 1.09 2.82
C GLN A 2 -44.97 0.98 1.40
N GLU A 3 -44.58 2.11 0.80
CA GLU A 3 -43.74 2.12 -0.39
C GLU A 3 -42.43 1.41 -0.05
N ARG A 4 -42.20 0.25 -0.63
CA ARG A 4 -40.91 -0.39 -0.61
C ARG A 4 -39.99 0.46 -1.49
N SER A 5 -39.14 1.29 -0.90
CA SER A 5 -38.06 1.95 -1.62
C SER A 5 -37.16 0.84 -2.20
N SER A 6 -37.19 0.67 -3.50
CA SER A 6 -36.30 -0.23 -4.23
C SER A 6 -35.00 0.51 -4.52
N ILE A 7 -33.87 -0.09 -4.18
CA ILE A 7 -32.56 0.44 -4.58
C ILE A 7 -32.41 0.15 -6.09
N ASP A 8 -32.22 1.20 -6.87
CA ASP A 8 -31.87 1.05 -8.28
C ASP A 8 -30.38 0.70 -8.42
N LEU A 9 -30.09 -0.57 -8.65
CA LEU A 9 -28.72 -1.03 -8.85
C LEU A 9 -28.07 -0.47 -10.12
N GLN A 10 -28.84 0.01 -11.09
CA GLN A 10 -28.30 0.64 -12.31
C GLN A 10 -27.45 1.88 -11.99
N ALA A 11 -27.77 2.62 -10.93
CA ALA A 11 -27.05 3.81 -10.50
C ALA A 11 -25.58 3.54 -10.07
N PHE A 12 -25.23 2.30 -9.77
CA PHE A 12 -23.87 1.88 -9.38
C PHE A 12 -22.98 1.48 -10.57
N TYR A 13 -23.51 1.53 -11.79
CA TYR A 13 -22.81 1.14 -13.01
C TYR A 13 -22.77 2.32 -13.98
N PRO A 14 -21.76 2.38 -14.88
CA PRO A 14 -21.66 3.44 -15.88
C PRO A 14 -22.93 3.54 -16.72
N GLU A 15 -23.33 4.76 -17.09
CA GLU A 15 -24.49 4.99 -17.98
C GLU A 15 -24.36 4.28 -19.34
N SER A 16 -23.10 4.03 -19.77
CA SER A 16 -22.81 3.28 -20.99
C SER A 16 -23.18 1.80 -20.93
N LEU A 17 -23.39 1.26 -19.72
CA LEU A 17 -23.75 -0.14 -19.48
C LEU A 17 -25.17 -0.25 -18.95
N GLN A 18 -25.93 -1.22 -19.43
CA GLN A 18 -27.27 -1.53 -18.97
C GLN A 18 -27.29 -2.89 -18.27
N ILE A 19 -27.91 -2.96 -17.11
CA ILE A 19 -28.22 -4.24 -16.46
C ILE A 19 -29.37 -4.91 -17.25
N ILE A 20 -29.08 -6.10 -17.74
CA ILE A 20 -30.06 -6.93 -18.47
C ILE A 20 -30.72 -7.95 -17.53
N LYS A 21 -29.94 -8.55 -16.63
CA LYS A 21 -30.41 -9.58 -15.71
C LYS A 21 -29.53 -9.64 -14.48
N ILE A 22 -30.14 -9.98 -13.36
CA ILE A 22 -29.45 -10.28 -12.11
C ILE A 22 -29.87 -11.70 -11.71
N GLU A 23 -28.91 -12.55 -11.45
CA GLU A 23 -29.06 -13.91 -10.94
C GLU A 23 -28.36 -13.98 -9.59
N GLU A 24 -29.05 -14.44 -8.56
CA GLU A 24 -28.53 -14.51 -7.19
C GLU A 24 -28.70 -15.94 -6.66
N ASP A 25 -27.67 -16.43 -5.98
CA ASP A 25 -27.72 -17.64 -5.16
C ASP A 25 -27.20 -17.35 -3.74
N SER A 26 -26.91 -18.41 -2.95
CA SER A 26 -26.45 -18.27 -1.56
C SER A 26 -25.09 -17.58 -1.43
N GLU A 27 -24.21 -17.72 -2.42
CA GLU A 27 -22.79 -17.31 -2.32
C GLU A 27 -22.41 -16.22 -3.32
N GLN A 28 -23.15 -16.07 -4.41
CA GLN A 28 -22.79 -15.18 -5.49
C GLN A 28 -23.97 -14.42 -6.08
N ILE A 29 -23.65 -13.26 -6.66
CA ILE A 29 -24.56 -12.46 -7.46
C ILE A 29 -23.92 -12.30 -8.84
N LYS A 30 -24.63 -12.74 -9.86
CA LYS A 30 -24.22 -12.58 -11.25
C LYS A 30 -25.04 -11.49 -11.91
N ILE A 31 -24.37 -10.46 -12.41
CA ILE A 31 -25.01 -9.33 -13.08
C ILE A 31 -24.63 -9.35 -14.56
N ILE A 32 -25.63 -9.45 -15.42
CA ILE A 32 -25.44 -9.45 -16.86
C ILE A 32 -25.59 -8.03 -17.36
N LEU A 33 -24.53 -7.50 -17.95
CA LEU A 33 -24.46 -6.14 -18.49
C LEU A 33 -24.33 -6.16 -20.01
N LYS A 34 -24.86 -5.13 -20.65
CA LYS A 34 -24.72 -4.88 -22.09
C LYS A 34 -24.41 -3.40 -22.34
N SER A 35 -23.55 -3.11 -23.30
CA SER A 35 -23.30 -1.74 -23.74
C SER A 35 -24.56 -1.10 -24.35
N ARG A 36 -24.78 0.16 -24.00
CA ARG A 36 -25.80 1.03 -24.63
C ARG A 36 -25.26 1.78 -25.83
N LYS A 37 -23.93 1.94 -25.90
CA LYS A 37 -23.27 2.65 -27.00
C LYS A 37 -22.98 1.69 -28.12
N HIS A 38 -23.27 2.12 -29.35
CA HIS A 38 -23.02 1.38 -30.58
C HIS A 38 -21.97 2.06 -31.49
N ARG A 39 -21.35 3.13 -30.96
CA ARG A 39 -20.28 3.86 -31.65
C ARG A 39 -19.14 4.13 -30.69
N HIS A 40 -17.96 3.70 -31.07
CA HIS A 40 -16.73 3.87 -30.29
C HIS A 40 -15.64 4.48 -31.14
N SER A 41 -14.72 5.24 -30.53
CA SER A 41 -13.61 5.85 -31.22
C SER A 41 -12.38 4.95 -31.20
N CYS A 42 -11.73 4.80 -32.35
CA CYS A 42 -10.46 4.06 -32.42
C CYS A 42 -9.40 4.72 -31.51
N PRO A 43 -8.74 3.97 -30.64
CA PRO A 43 -7.76 4.53 -29.68
C PRO A 43 -6.50 5.09 -30.36
N LYS A 44 -6.22 4.73 -31.63
CA LYS A 44 -5.06 5.25 -32.35
C LYS A 44 -5.35 6.48 -33.21
N CYS A 45 -6.44 6.47 -33.96
CA CYS A 45 -6.74 7.56 -34.91
C CYS A 45 -7.93 8.44 -34.51
N GLY A 46 -8.67 8.08 -33.45
CA GLY A 46 -9.83 8.84 -32.96
C GLY A 46 -11.09 8.72 -33.83
N GLN A 47 -11.03 8.06 -35.01
CA GLN A 47 -12.19 7.92 -35.89
C GLN A 47 -13.25 7.03 -35.23
N GLY A 48 -14.51 7.45 -35.31
CA GLY A 48 -15.66 6.67 -34.84
C GLY A 48 -15.87 5.44 -35.70
N ALA A 49 -16.24 4.34 -35.09
CA ALA A 49 -16.56 3.07 -35.72
C ALA A 49 -17.87 2.52 -35.17
N GLU A 50 -18.69 1.96 -36.04
CA GLU A 50 -19.99 1.37 -35.71
C GLU A 50 -20.08 -0.09 -36.12
N THR A 51 -19.17 -0.53 -36.98
CA THR A 51 -19.15 -1.89 -37.53
C THR A 51 -18.51 -2.88 -36.54
N TYR A 52 -19.28 -3.88 -36.11
CA TYR A 52 -18.79 -4.91 -35.19
C TYR A 52 -17.82 -5.86 -35.89
N HIS A 53 -16.70 -6.12 -35.23
CA HIS A 53 -15.76 -7.18 -35.58
C HIS A 53 -16.12 -8.49 -34.88
N ALA A 54 -16.35 -8.43 -33.56
CA ALA A 54 -16.65 -9.60 -32.73
C ALA A 54 -17.54 -9.24 -31.55
N THR A 55 -18.21 -10.27 -31.00
CA THR A 55 -18.99 -10.17 -29.75
C THR A 55 -18.60 -11.33 -28.83
N TYR A 56 -18.35 -11.04 -27.57
CA TYR A 56 -17.97 -12.03 -26.57
C TYR A 56 -18.43 -11.67 -25.17
N MET A 57 -18.37 -12.64 -24.25
CA MET A 57 -18.74 -12.42 -22.85
C MET A 57 -17.48 -12.26 -22.00
N ARG A 58 -17.30 -11.11 -21.38
CA ARG A 58 -16.25 -10.88 -20.37
C ARG A 58 -16.80 -11.23 -18.99
N ARG A 59 -16.00 -11.93 -18.20
CA ARG A 59 -16.27 -12.16 -16.77
C ARG A 59 -15.35 -11.24 -15.97
N VAL A 60 -15.95 -10.40 -15.16
CA VAL A 60 -15.25 -9.39 -14.34
C VAL A 60 -15.76 -9.49 -12.92
N GLN A 61 -14.87 -9.59 -11.94
CA GLN A 61 -15.25 -9.56 -10.54
C GLN A 61 -15.43 -8.10 -10.09
N ASP A 62 -16.44 -7.85 -9.26
CA ASP A 62 -16.75 -6.55 -8.69
C ASP A 62 -16.73 -6.60 -7.16
N LEU A 63 -16.90 -5.44 -6.51
CA LEU A 63 -17.07 -5.37 -5.06
C LEU A 63 -18.22 -6.27 -4.59
N PRO A 64 -18.05 -7.00 -3.49
CA PRO A 64 -19.06 -7.90 -2.97
C PRO A 64 -20.29 -7.13 -2.44
N ILE A 65 -21.43 -7.77 -2.46
CA ILE A 65 -22.66 -7.28 -1.84
C ILE A 65 -23.01 -8.23 -0.70
N PHE A 66 -23.04 -7.73 0.55
CA PHE A 66 -23.32 -8.53 1.75
C PHE A 66 -22.51 -9.84 1.81
N ARG A 67 -21.21 -9.79 1.54
CA ARG A 67 -20.26 -10.91 1.49
C ARG A 67 -20.50 -11.91 0.35
N LYS A 68 -21.49 -11.70 -0.51
CA LYS A 68 -21.66 -12.50 -1.72
C LYS A 68 -20.71 -11.99 -2.81
N ASN A 69 -20.00 -12.90 -3.45
CA ASN A 69 -19.16 -12.57 -4.59
C ASN A 69 -20.00 -12.00 -5.73
N VAL A 70 -19.60 -10.86 -6.28
CA VAL A 70 -20.26 -10.26 -7.44
C VAL A 70 -19.43 -10.51 -8.70
N THR A 71 -20.06 -11.16 -9.68
CA THR A 71 -19.48 -11.41 -11.00
C THR A 71 -20.28 -10.72 -12.07
N LEU A 72 -19.65 -9.82 -12.78
CA LEU A 72 -20.23 -9.15 -13.94
C LEU A 72 -19.99 -9.98 -15.20
N HIS A 73 -21.05 -10.23 -15.97
CA HIS A 73 -21.00 -10.82 -17.29
C HIS A 73 -21.31 -9.73 -18.30
N ILE A 74 -20.26 -9.12 -18.86
CA ILE A 74 -20.40 -8.00 -19.79
C ILE A 74 -20.43 -8.54 -21.22
N LYS A 75 -21.53 -8.31 -21.95
CA LYS A 75 -21.59 -8.56 -23.39
C LYS A 75 -20.77 -7.46 -24.06
N ALA A 76 -19.53 -7.80 -24.42
CA ALA A 76 -18.53 -6.89 -24.98
C ALA A 76 -18.50 -7.01 -26.51
N TYR A 77 -18.09 -5.94 -27.15
CA TYR A 77 -17.98 -5.84 -28.60
C TYR A 77 -16.59 -5.34 -29.00
N ASP A 78 -16.08 -5.90 -30.08
CA ASP A 78 -14.95 -5.35 -30.83
C ASP A 78 -15.46 -4.69 -32.09
N TYR A 79 -14.82 -3.57 -32.49
CA TYR A 79 -15.18 -2.77 -33.65
C TYR A 79 -14.06 -2.78 -34.67
N TYR A 80 -14.38 -2.73 -35.97
CA TYR A 80 -13.41 -2.44 -37.02
C TYR A 80 -13.03 -0.96 -36.99
N CYS A 81 -11.76 -0.66 -37.19
CA CYS A 81 -11.36 0.72 -37.47
C CYS A 81 -11.70 1.04 -38.92
N GLU A 82 -12.58 2.01 -39.12
CA GLU A 82 -13.07 2.42 -40.44
C GLU A 82 -12.11 3.37 -41.20
N ASN A 83 -10.94 3.65 -40.63
CA ASN A 83 -9.89 4.44 -41.26
C ASN A 83 -8.87 3.54 -41.95
N GLU A 84 -8.93 3.47 -43.27
CA GLU A 84 -8.01 2.66 -44.10
C GLU A 84 -6.52 3.00 -43.89
N LYS A 85 -6.22 4.23 -43.43
CA LYS A 85 -4.84 4.68 -43.17
C LYS A 85 -4.37 4.35 -41.76
N CYS A 86 -5.22 3.76 -40.92
CA CYS A 86 -4.88 3.41 -39.56
C CYS A 86 -4.30 2.00 -39.47
N ALA A 87 -3.19 1.85 -38.76
CA ALA A 87 -2.58 0.55 -38.53
C ALA A 87 -3.42 -0.39 -37.61
N THR A 88 -4.48 0.14 -36.97
CA THR A 88 -5.37 -0.66 -36.13
C THR A 88 -6.48 -1.24 -36.98
N VAL A 89 -6.59 -2.57 -37.02
CA VAL A 89 -7.65 -3.29 -37.74
C VAL A 89 -8.94 -3.32 -36.90
N SER A 90 -8.81 -3.70 -35.64
CA SER A 90 -9.94 -3.77 -34.70
C SER A 90 -9.55 -3.31 -33.30
N PHE A 91 -10.54 -2.92 -32.51
CA PHE A 91 -10.35 -2.48 -31.12
C PHE A 91 -11.58 -2.83 -30.27
N ALA A 92 -11.32 -3.10 -28.99
CA ALA A 92 -12.36 -3.39 -28.01
C ALA A 92 -13.04 -2.10 -27.49
N GLU A 93 -14.28 -2.23 -27.01
CA GLU A 93 -14.96 -1.18 -26.28
C GLU A 93 -14.12 -0.67 -25.10
N ASP A 94 -14.23 0.63 -24.84
CA ASP A 94 -13.72 1.27 -23.63
C ASP A 94 -14.89 1.59 -22.69
N TYR A 95 -14.77 1.15 -21.44
CA TYR A 95 -15.78 1.36 -20.39
C TYR A 95 -15.44 2.53 -19.46
N GLY A 96 -14.51 3.40 -19.85
CA GLY A 96 -14.26 4.69 -19.24
C GLY A 96 -13.88 4.65 -17.75
N GLY A 97 -12.86 3.87 -17.39
CA GLY A 97 -12.37 3.79 -15.99
C GLY A 97 -13.23 2.91 -15.08
N PHE A 98 -14.13 2.09 -15.65
CA PHE A 98 -14.87 1.11 -14.89
C PHE A 98 -14.19 -0.26 -14.85
N VAL A 99 -13.66 -0.69 -15.99
CA VAL A 99 -12.84 -1.91 -16.12
C VAL A 99 -11.90 -1.79 -17.31
N GLY A 100 -10.61 -2.01 -17.08
CA GLY A 100 -9.61 -1.97 -18.13
C GLY A 100 -9.80 -3.05 -19.20
N LYS A 101 -9.19 -2.84 -20.37
CA LYS A 101 -9.40 -3.66 -21.58
C LYS A 101 -9.25 -5.17 -21.36
N SER A 102 -8.28 -5.58 -20.55
CA SER A 102 -7.96 -7.01 -20.28
C SER A 102 -8.18 -7.39 -18.81
N ASP A 103 -8.67 -6.48 -17.99
CA ASP A 103 -8.79 -6.71 -16.56
C ASP A 103 -9.96 -7.65 -16.24
N ARG A 104 -9.76 -8.46 -15.21
CA ARG A 104 -10.74 -9.42 -14.70
C ARG A 104 -11.45 -8.95 -13.44
N MET A 105 -11.19 -7.73 -13.01
CA MET A 105 -11.85 -7.06 -11.90
C MET A 105 -12.12 -5.59 -12.27
N THR A 106 -13.12 -5.01 -11.62
CA THR A 106 -13.43 -3.58 -11.79
C THR A 106 -12.35 -2.71 -11.16
N ASP A 107 -12.17 -1.49 -11.67
CA ASP A 107 -11.17 -0.54 -11.13
C ASP A 107 -11.45 -0.20 -9.66
N ARG A 108 -12.72 -0.16 -9.25
CA ARG A 108 -13.10 0.06 -7.84
C ARG A 108 -12.71 -1.12 -6.94
N LEU A 109 -12.82 -2.36 -7.42
CA LEU A 109 -12.36 -3.53 -6.68
C LEU A 109 -10.84 -3.58 -6.62
N GLU A 110 -10.15 -3.29 -7.73
CA GLU A 110 -8.68 -3.21 -7.75
C GLU A 110 -8.17 -2.13 -6.78
N SER A 111 -8.83 -0.95 -6.75
CA SER A 111 -8.50 0.12 -5.82
C SER A 111 -8.69 -0.28 -4.36
N PHE A 112 -9.78 -0.99 -4.05
CA PHE A 112 -10.05 -1.50 -2.70
C PHE A 112 -8.97 -2.50 -2.25
N ILE A 113 -8.65 -3.50 -3.09
CA ILE A 113 -7.60 -4.50 -2.79
C ILE A 113 -6.24 -3.83 -2.59
N ARG A 114 -5.92 -2.85 -3.42
CA ARG A 114 -4.68 -2.08 -3.32
C ARG A 114 -4.57 -1.34 -1.99
N THR A 115 -5.63 -0.67 -1.55
CA THR A 115 -5.67 0.01 -0.25
C THR A 115 -5.46 -0.98 0.89
N LEU A 116 -6.15 -2.12 0.89
CA LEU A 116 -5.94 -3.16 1.90
C LEU A 116 -4.50 -3.67 1.95
N ALA A 117 -3.88 -3.87 0.79
CA ALA A 117 -2.51 -4.37 0.72
C ALA A 117 -1.46 -3.35 1.20
N LEU A 118 -1.71 -2.06 1.04
CA LEU A 118 -0.85 -0.99 1.55
C LEU A 118 -0.98 -0.83 3.07
N GLU A 119 -2.15 -1.07 3.63
CA GLU A 119 -2.40 -0.96 5.09
C GLU A 119 -2.02 -2.25 5.85
N THR A 120 -1.89 -3.38 5.16
CA THR A 120 -1.56 -4.66 5.77
C THR A 120 -0.29 -5.27 5.13
N ASN A 121 -0.48 -6.32 4.36
CA ASN A 121 0.47 -6.94 3.43
C ASN A 121 -0.33 -7.80 2.43
N CYS A 122 0.31 -8.35 1.40
CA CYS A 122 -0.39 -9.07 0.34
C CYS A 122 -1.16 -10.30 0.82
N GLU A 123 -0.61 -11.06 1.78
CA GLU A 123 -1.26 -12.25 2.34
C GLU A 123 -2.42 -11.87 3.28
N GLY A 124 -2.22 -10.88 4.15
CA GLY A 124 -3.27 -10.34 5.02
C GLY A 124 -4.43 -9.76 4.22
N ALA A 125 -4.13 -8.97 3.19
CA ALA A 125 -5.14 -8.44 2.28
C ALA A 125 -5.91 -9.56 1.56
N ALA A 126 -5.22 -10.62 1.11
CA ALA A 126 -5.87 -11.78 0.48
C ALA A 126 -6.80 -12.51 1.45
N ALA A 127 -6.39 -12.69 2.70
CA ALA A 127 -7.23 -13.30 3.75
C ALA A 127 -8.48 -12.47 4.05
N ILE A 128 -8.34 -11.15 4.19
CA ILE A 128 -9.49 -10.24 4.39
C ILE A 128 -10.42 -10.27 3.17
N CYS A 129 -9.86 -10.26 1.96
CA CYS A 129 -10.63 -10.37 0.73
C CYS A 129 -11.47 -11.67 0.68
N ALA A 130 -10.88 -12.81 1.09
CA ALA A 130 -11.59 -14.09 1.14
C ALA A 130 -12.79 -14.06 2.09
N GLU A 131 -12.63 -13.45 3.28
CA GLU A 131 -13.72 -13.25 4.25
C GLU A 131 -14.85 -12.37 3.72
N LEU A 132 -14.55 -11.47 2.80
CA LEU A 132 -15.52 -10.60 2.15
C LEU A 132 -16.15 -11.22 0.90
N GLY A 133 -15.77 -12.44 0.50
CA GLY A 133 -16.23 -13.08 -0.73
C GLY A 133 -15.51 -12.61 -2.00
N ILE A 134 -14.35 -11.94 -1.87
CA ILE A 134 -13.50 -11.51 -2.99
C ILE A 134 -12.48 -12.61 -3.28
N ARG A 135 -12.45 -13.09 -4.52
CA ARG A 135 -11.50 -14.12 -4.97
C ARG A 135 -10.22 -13.46 -5.47
N THR A 136 -9.17 -13.50 -4.66
CA THR A 136 -7.83 -13.00 -5.01
C THR A 136 -6.75 -13.82 -4.29
N SER A 137 -5.49 -13.59 -4.62
CA SER A 137 -4.32 -14.20 -3.97
C SER A 137 -3.23 -13.16 -3.77
N GLY A 138 -2.28 -13.45 -2.86
CA GLY A 138 -1.12 -12.59 -2.64
C GLY A 138 -0.38 -12.26 -3.93
N ASP A 139 -0.17 -13.22 -4.83
CA ASP A 139 0.47 -13.00 -6.14
C ASP A 139 -0.34 -12.06 -7.06
N THR A 140 -1.66 -12.15 -7.01
CA THR A 140 -2.52 -11.24 -7.78
C THR A 140 -2.41 -9.83 -7.23
N ILE A 141 -2.37 -9.69 -5.90
CA ILE A 141 -2.20 -8.40 -5.22
C ILE A 141 -0.84 -7.79 -5.54
N ILE A 142 0.25 -8.58 -5.53
CA ILE A 142 1.57 -8.12 -5.96
C ILE A 142 1.52 -7.57 -7.40
N ARG A 143 0.81 -8.22 -8.33
CA ARG A 143 0.65 -7.71 -9.70
C ARG A 143 -0.13 -6.40 -9.76
N ILE A 144 -1.14 -6.23 -8.91
CA ILE A 144 -1.87 -4.96 -8.77
C ILE A 144 -0.94 -3.85 -8.27
N LEU A 145 -0.14 -4.12 -7.22
CA LEU A 145 0.80 -3.14 -6.68
C LEU A 145 1.90 -2.76 -7.68
N ARG A 146 2.36 -3.70 -8.50
CA ARG A 146 3.36 -3.40 -9.55
C ARG A 146 2.88 -2.38 -10.58
N LYS A 147 1.59 -2.29 -10.84
CA LYS A 147 1.04 -1.23 -11.71
C LYS A 147 1.30 0.19 -11.17
N LEU A 148 1.50 0.34 -9.84
CA LEU A 148 1.84 1.62 -9.21
C LEU A 148 3.28 2.08 -9.51
N THR A 149 4.19 1.12 -9.76
CA THR A 149 5.60 1.44 -10.06
C THR A 149 5.79 2.00 -11.47
N GLU A 150 4.77 1.92 -12.33
CA GLU A 150 4.75 2.54 -13.65
C GLU A 150 4.49 4.05 -13.60
N THR A 151 4.08 4.58 -12.42
CA THR A 151 3.97 6.01 -12.21
C THR A 151 5.37 6.63 -12.20
N PRO A 152 5.58 7.77 -12.89
CA PRO A 152 6.89 8.44 -12.91
C PRO A 152 7.34 8.74 -11.49
N VAL A 153 8.53 8.25 -11.12
CA VAL A 153 9.16 8.59 -9.84
C VAL A 153 9.32 10.10 -9.76
N PRO A 154 8.95 10.75 -8.63
CA PRO A 154 9.13 12.19 -8.48
C PRO A 154 10.58 12.55 -8.74
N LYS A 155 10.82 13.66 -9.49
CA LYS A 155 12.18 14.15 -9.72
C LYS A 155 12.79 14.52 -8.38
N CYS A 156 14.02 14.05 -8.17
CA CYS A 156 14.83 14.39 -7.01
C CYS A 156 15.11 15.90 -6.96
N GLY A 157 14.83 16.55 -5.83
CA GLY A 157 15.20 17.93 -5.56
C GLY A 157 16.67 18.10 -5.16
N GLU A 158 17.06 19.33 -4.79
CA GLU A 158 18.42 19.64 -4.31
C GLU A 158 18.68 19.15 -2.87
N THR A 159 17.64 18.73 -2.16
CA THR A 159 17.73 18.24 -0.77
C THR A 159 17.12 16.84 -0.70
N ILE A 160 17.86 15.92 -0.10
CA ILE A 160 17.40 14.54 0.11
C ILE A 160 17.60 14.11 1.55
N GLY A 161 16.79 13.11 1.96
CA GLY A 161 17.00 12.32 3.17
C GLY A 161 17.44 10.92 2.81
N VAL A 162 18.39 10.36 3.57
CA VAL A 162 18.89 8.99 3.41
C VAL A 162 18.77 8.27 4.74
N ASP A 163 18.15 7.10 4.73
CA ASP A 163 17.99 6.23 5.90
C ASP A 163 18.07 4.76 5.50
N ASP A 164 18.32 3.85 6.45
CA ASP A 164 18.28 2.42 6.19
C ASP A 164 17.05 1.76 6.82
N PHE A 165 16.57 0.72 6.18
CA PHE A 165 15.53 -0.12 6.73
C PHE A 165 15.79 -1.60 6.48
N ALA A 166 15.32 -2.45 7.40
CA ALA A 166 15.43 -3.89 7.25
C ALA A 166 14.31 -4.41 6.35
N TYR A 167 14.63 -4.77 5.11
CA TYR A 167 13.70 -5.51 4.25
C TYR A 167 13.40 -6.91 4.81
N ARG A 168 14.43 -7.56 5.36
CA ARG A 168 14.29 -8.80 6.13
C ARG A 168 15.13 -8.68 7.39
N LYS A 169 14.47 -8.48 8.52
CA LYS A 169 15.11 -8.22 9.81
C LYS A 169 16.24 -9.20 10.10
N GLY A 170 17.45 -8.67 10.32
CA GLY A 170 18.66 -9.46 10.59
C GLY A 170 19.38 -10.03 9.35
N TYR A 171 18.81 -9.90 8.15
CA TYR A 171 19.39 -10.49 6.93
C TYR A 171 19.63 -9.47 5.81
N THR A 172 18.61 -8.77 5.42
CA THR A 172 18.68 -7.88 4.24
C THR A 172 18.26 -6.47 4.63
N TYR A 173 19.11 -5.50 4.32
CA TYR A 173 18.86 -4.09 4.52
C TYR A 173 18.83 -3.38 3.17
N CYS A 174 18.05 -2.32 3.10
CA CYS A 174 18.00 -1.41 1.96
C CYS A 174 18.18 0.02 2.44
N THR A 175 18.67 0.86 1.57
CA THR A 175 18.76 2.31 1.78
C THR A 175 17.59 2.97 1.08
N VAL A 176 16.80 3.76 1.79
CA VAL A 176 15.74 4.60 1.20
C VAL A 176 16.27 6.01 0.99
N VAL A 177 15.99 6.55 -0.18
CA VAL A 177 16.26 7.95 -0.52
C VAL A 177 14.92 8.66 -0.67
N CYS A 178 14.72 9.73 0.10
CA CYS A 178 13.49 10.53 0.07
C CYS A 178 13.82 11.97 -0.36
N ASP A 179 12.89 12.61 -1.06
CA ASP A 179 12.98 14.06 -1.32
C ASP A 179 12.82 14.85 0.00
N GLY A 180 13.74 15.79 0.25
CA GLY A 180 13.78 16.53 1.51
C GLY A 180 12.65 17.54 1.69
N VAL A 181 11.93 17.89 0.63
CA VAL A 181 10.80 18.85 0.64
C VAL A 181 9.47 18.11 0.70
N THR A 182 9.24 17.21 -0.24
CA THR A 182 7.97 16.45 -0.34
C THR A 182 7.91 15.29 0.63
N ARG A 183 9.05 14.81 1.13
CA ARG A 183 9.22 13.62 1.97
C ARG A 183 8.81 12.31 1.28
N GLN A 184 8.60 12.35 -0.02
CA GLN A 184 8.27 11.14 -0.79
C GLN A 184 9.52 10.31 -1.06
N PRO A 185 9.44 8.97 -1.02
CA PRO A 185 10.53 8.12 -1.44
C PRO A 185 10.79 8.30 -2.93
N ILE A 186 12.07 8.46 -3.29
CA ILE A 186 12.54 8.64 -4.67
C ILE A 186 13.14 7.33 -5.16
N GLU A 187 13.91 6.65 -4.30
CA GLU A 187 14.66 5.47 -4.67
C GLU A 187 14.81 4.53 -3.47
N VAL A 188 14.90 3.25 -3.74
CA VAL A 188 15.25 2.21 -2.78
C VAL A 188 16.46 1.46 -3.34
N LEU A 189 17.57 1.53 -2.62
CA LEU A 189 18.85 0.95 -3.01
C LEU A 189 19.16 -0.27 -2.16
N GLU A 190 19.79 -1.29 -2.74
CA GLU A 190 20.21 -2.47 -2.01
C GLU A 190 21.38 -2.17 -1.07
N GLY A 191 21.35 -2.79 0.11
CA GLY A 191 22.39 -2.65 1.12
C GLY A 191 22.31 -1.37 1.94
N ARG A 192 23.21 -1.28 2.93
CA ARG A 192 23.42 -0.11 3.82
C ARG A 192 24.89 0.26 3.96
N ASP A 193 25.74 -0.31 3.12
CA ASP A 193 27.18 -0.08 3.13
C ASP A 193 27.63 1.19 2.39
N GLY A 194 26.69 1.89 1.78
CA GLY A 194 26.90 3.13 1.03
C GLY A 194 27.37 2.92 -0.41
N VAL A 195 27.62 1.70 -0.87
CA VAL A 195 28.11 1.44 -2.24
C VAL A 195 27.06 1.83 -3.27
N ALA A 196 25.86 1.29 -3.14
CA ALA A 196 24.75 1.60 -4.04
C ALA A 196 24.36 3.09 -3.98
N LEU A 197 24.37 3.68 -2.78
CA LEU A 197 24.13 5.11 -2.60
C LEU A 197 25.16 5.98 -3.34
N LYS A 198 26.44 5.63 -3.25
CA LYS A 198 27.51 6.35 -3.96
C LYS A 198 27.31 6.35 -5.47
N GLU A 199 26.97 5.19 -6.05
CA GLU A 199 26.72 5.09 -7.50
C GLU A 199 25.47 5.89 -7.91
N TRP A 200 24.41 5.85 -7.11
CA TRP A 200 23.21 6.64 -7.37
C TRP A 200 23.48 8.15 -7.30
N LEU A 201 24.25 8.61 -6.31
CA LEU A 201 24.62 10.02 -6.14
C LEU A 201 25.50 10.55 -7.30
N LYS A 202 26.35 9.73 -7.90
CA LYS A 202 27.14 10.13 -9.08
C LYS A 202 26.26 10.57 -10.26
N ASN A 203 25.06 9.98 -10.38
CA ASN A 203 24.09 10.33 -11.40
C ASN A 203 23.18 11.51 -11.00
N ASN A 204 23.25 11.94 -9.74
CA ASN A 204 22.39 12.98 -9.16
C ASN A 204 23.22 14.16 -8.58
N LYS A 205 24.16 14.68 -9.36
CA LYS A 205 25.11 15.73 -8.93
C LYS A 205 24.49 17.10 -8.60
N HIS A 206 23.20 17.29 -8.88
CA HIS A 206 22.46 18.51 -8.54
C HIS A 206 22.09 18.61 -7.06
N ILE A 207 22.28 17.54 -6.29
CA ILE A 207 21.97 17.48 -4.86
C ILE A 207 22.99 18.31 -4.09
N LYS A 208 22.48 19.23 -3.25
CA LYS A 208 23.28 20.16 -2.42
C LYS A 208 23.23 19.85 -0.94
N LYS A 209 22.15 19.19 -0.46
CA LYS A 209 21.95 18.90 0.96
C LYS A 209 21.50 17.46 1.14
N VAL A 210 22.13 16.75 2.07
CA VAL A 210 21.80 15.38 2.39
C VAL A 210 21.60 15.25 3.90
N THR A 211 20.39 14.96 4.33
CA THR A 211 20.10 14.55 5.70
C THR A 211 20.32 13.05 5.84
N ARG A 212 20.99 12.61 6.87
CA ARG A 212 21.29 11.20 7.12
C ARG A 212 21.42 10.89 8.60
N ASP A 213 21.35 9.60 8.91
CA ASP A 213 21.76 9.09 10.21
C ASP A 213 23.31 9.30 10.40
N ARG A 214 23.83 8.86 11.54
CA ARG A 214 25.27 8.98 11.82
C ARG A 214 26.13 7.85 11.24
N ALA A 215 25.58 6.97 10.37
CA ALA A 215 26.36 5.88 9.78
C ALA A 215 27.55 6.40 8.98
N GLY A 216 28.74 5.93 9.32
CA GLY A 216 29.98 6.32 8.66
C GLY A 216 30.02 5.95 7.18
N ALA A 217 29.34 4.85 6.81
CA ALA A 217 29.25 4.40 5.42
C ALA A 217 28.58 5.44 4.51
N TYR A 218 27.46 6.00 4.95
CA TYR A 218 26.76 7.05 4.20
C TYR A 218 27.57 8.35 4.14
N ALA A 219 28.19 8.73 5.27
CA ALA A 219 29.07 9.92 5.29
C ALA A 219 30.16 9.83 4.23
N LYS A 220 30.84 8.67 4.17
CA LYS A 220 31.91 8.41 3.21
C LYS A 220 31.38 8.41 1.77
N ALA A 221 30.29 7.71 1.50
CA ALA A 221 29.66 7.63 0.18
C ALA A 221 29.30 9.02 -0.37
N ILE A 222 28.68 9.87 0.48
CA ILE A 222 28.28 11.22 0.12
C ILE A 222 29.52 12.11 -0.13
N SER A 223 30.52 12.08 0.76
CA SER A 223 31.74 12.88 0.59
C SER A 223 32.52 12.51 -0.68
N GLU A 224 32.51 11.23 -1.07
CA GLU A 224 33.19 10.76 -2.27
C GLU A 224 32.41 11.05 -3.56
N ALA A 225 31.08 11.04 -3.52
CA ALA A 225 30.24 11.27 -4.70
C ALA A 225 29.91 12.77 -4.90
N LEU A 226 29.67 13.49 -3.81
CA LEU A 226 29.24 14.89 -3.77
C LEU A 226 30.06 15.67 -2.72
N PRO A 227 31.35 15.98 -2.97
CA PRO A 227 32.23 16.61 -1.98
C PRO A 227 31.72 17.98 -1.51
N GLU A 228 30.98 18.71 -2.34
CA GLU A 228 30.43 20.03 -2.03
C GLU A 228 29.05 19.98 -1.34
N ALA A 229 28.43 18.80 -1.21
CA ALA A 229 27.13 18.70 -0.60
C ALA A 229 27.20 18.84 0.92
N MET A 230 26.30 19.65 1.48
CA MET A 230 26.14 19.78 2.93
C MET A 230 25.52 18.53 3.51
N GLN A 231 26.20 17.87 4.44
CA GLN A 231 25.67 16.74 5.18
C GLN A 231 25.06 17.22 6.50
N ILE A 232 23.83 16.83 6.76
CA ILE A 232 23.06 17.21 7.94
C ILE A 232 22.74 15.94 8.73
N ALA A 233 23.12 15.92 10.01
CA ALA A 233 22.77 14.81 10.89
C ALA A 233 21.27 14.82 11.21
N ASP A 234 20.62 13.64 11.15
CA ASP A 234 19.23 13.52 11.55
C ASP A 234 19.05 13.82 13.05
N ARG A 235 18.14 14.72 13.34
CA ARG A 235 17.83 15.21 14.68
C ARG A 235 17.30 14.10 15.59
N PHE A 236 16.55 13.13 15.07
CA PHE A 236 16.05 12.01 15.83
C PHE A 236 17.19 11.15 16.38
N HIS A 237 18.17 10.80 15.56
CA HIS A 237 19.34 10.03 15.97
C HIS A 237 20.24 10.81 16.95
N LEU A 238 20.33 12.13 16.82
CA LEU A 238 21.04 12.95 17.81
C LEU A 238 20.35 12.90 19.16
N HIS A 239 19.02 13.02 19.21
CA HIS A 239 18.23 12.95 20.43
C HIS A 239 18.33 11.56 21.09
N GLN A 240 18.18 10.49 20.33
CA GLN A 240 18.35 9.11 20.84
C GLN A 240 19.72 8.87 21.47
N ASN A 241 20.81 9.31 20.79
CA ASN A 241 22.15 9.18 21.32
C ASN A 241 22.34 9.96 22.62
N LEU A 242 21.78 11.16 22.71
CA LEU A 242 21.79 11.94 23.96
C LEU A 242 21.07 11.21 25.09
N LEU A 243 19.88 10.68 24.83
CA LEU A 243 19.11 9.90 25.83
C LEU A 243 19.88 8.65 26.27
N THR A 244 20.54 7.94 25.33
CA THR A 244 21.36 6.78 25.64
C THR A 244 22.55 7.18 26.54
N ALA A 245 23.28 8.25 26.17
CA ALA A 245 24.39 8.73 26.98
C ALA A 245 23.96 9.16 28.39
N VAL A 246 22.82 9.85 28.52
CA VAL A 246 22.24 10.22 29.83
C VAL A 246 21.87 8.97 30.62
N LYS A 247 21.22 7.99 30.01
CA LYS A 247 20.87 6.71 30.65
C LYS A 247 22.10 5.97 31.13
N ASP A 248 23.15 5.89 30.33
CA ASP A 248 24.40 5.20 30.70
C ASP A 248 25.12 5.91 31.83
N ALA A 249 25.14 7.26 31.82
CA ALA A 249 25.69 8.07 32.90
C ALA A 249 24.92 7.88 34.21
N LEU A 250 23.58 7.86 34.16
CA LEU A 250 22.72 7.62 35.33
C LEU A 250 22.91 6.18 35.86
N ASN A 251 22.94 5.18 34.99
CA ASN A 251 23.17 3.79 35.39
C ASN A 251 24.56 3.60 36.05
N GLY A 252 25.56 4.37 35.62
CA GLY A 252 26.89 4.36 36.23
C GLY A 252 26.95 5.11 37.58
N ALA A 253 26.07 6.09 37.79
CA ALA A 253 26.03 6.92 39.00
C ALA A 253 25.11 6.34 40.10
N ILE A 254 24.09 5.58 39.71
CA ILE A 254 23.15 4.96 40.66
C ILE A 254 23.67 3.58 41.01
N PRO A 255 23.88 3.27 42.31
CA PRO A 255 24.30 1.95 42.72
C PRO A 255 23.24 0.90 42.39
N ASN A 256 23.67 -0.29 41.95
CA ASN A 256 22.79 -1.40 41.60
C ASN A 256 21.98 -1.92 42.79
N GLU A 257 22.43 -1.63 44.00
CA GLU A 257 21.75 -1.98 45.27
C GLU A 257 21.58 -0.73 46.12
N ILE A 258 20.36 -0.47 46.52
CA ILE A 258 20.04 0.58 47.48
C ILE A 258 19.78 -0.10 48.82
N MET A 259 20.63 0.14 49.80
CA MET A 259 20.40 -0.30 51.19
C MET A 259 19.25 0.52 51.78
N ILE A 260 18.12 -0.11 51.92
CA ILE A 260 16.98 0.50 52.65
C ILE A 260 17.24 0.28 54.13
N PRO A 261 17.36 1.32 54.96
CA PRO A 261 17.47 1.17 56.40
C PRO A 261 16.28 0.37 56.94
N ASN A 262 16.49 -0.59 57.81
CA ASN A 262 15.41 -1.39 58.41
C ASN A 262 14.50 -0.57 59.35
N GLU A 263 14.85 0.65 59.65
CA GLU A 263 14.00 1.58 60.39
C GLU A 263 13.23 2.47 59.36
N ILE A 264 12.08 1.96 58.91
CA ILE A 264 11.09 2.79 58.27
C ILE A 264 10.50 3.65 59.39
N PRO A 265 10.62 5.01 59.40
CA PRO A 265 9.90 5.82 60.36
C PRO A 265 8.41 5.47 60.24
N GLU A 266 7.78 5.06 61.33
CA GLU A 266 6.34 4.85 61.39
C GLU A 266 5.66 6.15 60.98
N PHE A 267 5.19 6.19 59.74
CA PHE A 267 4.25 7.23 59.31
C PHE A 267 2.91 6.91 60.02
N GLU A 268 2.72 7.47 61.23
CA GLU A 268 1.43 7.54 61.87
C GLU A 268 0.45 8.20 60.89
N ASN A 269 -0.50 7.42 60.35
CA ASN A 269 -1.57 7.78 59.43
C ASN A 269 -1.38 7.42 57.91
N TYR A 270 -0.54 6.44 57.52
CA TYR A 270 -0.62 5.89 56.18
C TYR A 270 -1.61 4.71 56.13
N THR A 271 -2.80 4.95 55.63
CA THR A 271 -3.72 3.87 55.20
C THR A 271 -3.37 3.51 53.74
N PRO A 272 -2.82 2.29 53.48
CA PRO A 272 -2.58 1.88 52.10
C PRO A 272 -3.88 1.86 51.30
N PRO A 273 -3.91 2.33 50.06
CA PRO A 273 -5.07 2.15 49.21
C PRO A 273 -5.38 0.64 49.11
N GLU A 274 -6.68 0.30 49.25
CA GLU A 274 -7.15 -1.08 49.08
C GLU A 274 -6.66 -1.57 47.73
N LYS A 275 -5.91 -2.69 47.72
CA LYS A 275 -5.50 -3.37 46.47
C LYS A 275 -6.77 -3.78 45.75
N PRO A 276 -6.97 -3.38 44.49
CA PRO A 276 -8.05 -3.96 43.69
C PRO A 276 -7.91 -5.46 43.69
N GLU A 277 -9.00 -6.16 44.02
CA GLU A 277 -9.03 -7.63 43.95
C GLU A 277 -8.67 -8.06 42.53
N THR A 278 -7.43 -8.45 42.32
CA THR A 278 -6.99 -9.14 41.10
C THR A 278 -7.60 -10.52 41.13
N LYS A 279 -8.66 -10.73 40.36
CA LYS A 279 -9.07 -12.08 39.95
C LYS A 279 -7.90 -12.64 39.17
N THR A 280 -7.16 -13.53 39.79
CA THR A 280 -6.13 -14.35 39.15
C THR A 280 -6.85 -15.36 38.27
N GLU A 281 -7.10 -15.01 37.00
CA GLU A 281 -7.30 -16.01 35.99
C GLU A 281 -5.93 -16.66 35.71
N GLU A 282 -5.81 -17.94 35.98
CA GLU A 282 -4.63 -18.73 35.62
C GLU A 282 -4.49 -18.75 34.08
N ILE A 283 -3.67 -17.84 33.56
CA ILE A 283 -3.31 -17.82 32.15
C ILE A 283 -2.39 -19.00 31.88
N THR A 284 -2.91 -20.02 31.20
CA THR A 284 -2.15 -21.20 30.82
C THR A 284 -1.04 -20.85 29.81
N ALA A 285 -0.01 -21.70 29.73
CA ALA A 285 1.13 -21.49 28.82
C ALA A 285 0.72 -21.36 27.33
N ARG A 286 -0.50 -21.74 26.98
CA ARG A 286 -1.08 -21.61 25.65
C ARG A 286 -1.53 -20.17 25.34
N ASP A 287 -2.00 -19.43 26.32
CA ASP A 287 -2.51 -18.07 26.15
C ASP A 287 -1.39 -17.06 25.97
N LYS A 288 -0.20 -17.33 26.52
CA LYS A 288 1.01 -16.48 26.34
C LYS A 288 1.57 -16.53 24.91
N LYS A 289 1.25 -17.56 24.13
CA LYS A 289 1.74 -17.69 22.74
C LYS A 289 0.94 -16.89 21.73
N ASN A 290 -0.30 -16.50 22.07
CA ASN A 290 -1.20 -15.75 21.18
C ASN A 290 -1.19 -14.23 21.40
N GLN A 291 -0.39 -13.72 22.34
CA GLN A 291 -0.21 -12.28 22.57
C GLN A 291 1.07 -11.70 21.93
N ILE A 292 1.83 -12.51 21.19
CA ILE A 292 3.03 -12.09 20.46
C ILE A 292 2.81 -12.46 18.97
N CYS A 293 1.97 -11.72 18.32
CA CYS A 293 1.93 -11.56 16.85
C CYS A 293 1.45 -10.16 16.52
#